data_e9711fcfdedefdef8c18f4c57218e36c
#
_entry.id   e9711fcfdedefdef8c18f4c57218e36c
#
_cell.length_a   1.000
_cell.length_b   1.000
_cell.length_c   1.000
_cell.angle_alpha   90.00
_cell.angle_beta   90.00
_cell.angle_gamma   90.00
#
_symmetry.space_group_name_H-M   'P 1'
#
loop_
_entity.id
_entity.type
_entity.pdbx_description
1 polymer ?
#
loop_
_entity_poly.entity_id
_entity_poly.type
_entity_poly.pdbx_seq_one_letter_code
_entity_poly.pdbx_strand_id
1 'polypeptide(L)'
;SIQSSYTFQACFTENGTVLIVDPGNGVAEINPSDGSLVRRYEEGIRVDFIGTAGKMLFTIQDQTLHGYDLDTGKPLDNISALTEQIQSDEQDVNWTTTSSFPLMFLKGDEDNSLFYIDHTGVYRYVLGGSTVEQIIDGSLNSLSSPDTGTVAWGQDSDGNFYVGCNAGEDIKIYSYVYSKDTPTTPDTELTVYSLKDNDFIKQAAVLFQKKYPDVYVNIETGMSGDDSVTDTDALKVLNTEIMAG
;
A
#
# COMPACT_ATOMS: atom_id res chain seq x y z
N SER A 1 -24.71 -18.87 -11.91
CA SER A 1 -23.56 -18.77 -12.84
C SER A 1 -23.07 -17.34 -12.85
N ILE A 2 -21.76 -17.16 -12.71
CA ILE A 2 -21.12 -15.85 -12.88
C ILE A 2 -21.22 -15.51 -14.36
N GLN A 3 -21.99 -14.49 -14.70
CA GLN A 3 -22.26 -14.06 -16.08
C GLN A 3 -21.37 -12.88 -16.53
N SER A 4 -20.21 -12.69 -15.91
CA SER A 4 -19.32 -11.60 -16.30
C SER A 4 -18.35 -12.03 -17.39
N SER A 5 -18.28 -11.28 -18.47
CA SER A 5 -17.24 -11.43 -19.50
C SER A 5 -15.90 -10.80 -19.11
N TYR A 6 -15.82 -10.13 -17.94
CA TYR A 6 -14.61 -9.50 -17.43
C TYR A 6 -14.47 -9.78 -15.93
N THR A 7 -13.47 -10.55 -15.56
CA THR A 7 -13.05 -10.75 -14.18
C THR A 7 -11.81 -9.89 -13.97
N PHE A 8 -11.90 -8.90 -13.10
CA PHE A 8 -10.81 -7.97 -12.87
C PHE A 8 -9.82 -8.48 -11.82
N GLN A 9 -10.28 -9.27 -10.85
CA GLN A 9 -9.44 -9.79 -9.78
C GLN A 9 -9.93 -11.13 -9.24
N ALA A 10 -8.98 -12.01 -8.94
CA ALA A 10 -9.23 -13.27 -8.25
C ALA A 10 -8.07 -13.59 -7.31
N CYS A 11 -8.35 -14.22 -6.19
CA CYS A 11 -7.33 -14.72 -5.26
C CYS A 11 -7.73 -16.06 -4.65
N PHE A 12 -6.73 -16.84 -4.23
CA PHE A 12 -6.93 -18.09 -3.50
C PHE A 12 -7.00 -17.80 -2.00
N THR A 13 -7.84 -18.55 -1.30
CA THR A 13 -7.91 -18.54 0.16
C THR A 13 -7.04 -19.64 0.75
N GLU A 14 -6.69 -19.54 2.02
CA GLU A 14 -6.02 -20.64 2.74
C GLU A 14 -6.87 -21.93 2.81
N ASN A 15 -8.20 -21.79 2.73
CA ASN A 15 -9.13 -22.92 2.71
C ASN A 15 -9.20 -23.64 1.36
N GLY A 16 -8.44 -23.16 0.36
CA GLY A 16 -8.40 -23.72 -0.99
C GLY A 16 -9.59 -23.34 -1.88
N THR A 17 -10.41 -22.38 -1.48
CA THR A 17 -11.44 -21.76 -2.34
C THR A 17 -10.84 -20.63 -3.17
N VAL A 18 -11.60 -20.16 -4.16
CA VAL A 18 -11.23 -19.02 -5.01
C VAL A 18 -12.24 -17.90 -4.81
N LEU A 19 -11.74 -16.71 -4.51
CA LEU A 19 -12.52 -15.48 -4.49
C LEU A 19 -12.43 -14.80 -5.85
N ILE A 20 -13.56 -14.37 -6.39
CA ILE A 20 -13.65 -13.72 -7.70
C ILE A 20 -14.52 -12.48 -7.56
N VAL A 21 -14.02 -11.34 -8.02
CA VAL A 21 -14.85 -10.14 -8.16
C VAL A 21 -15.86 -10.38 -9.28
N ASP A 22 -17.14 -10.30 -8.94
CA ASP A 22 -18.28 -10.40 -9.88
C ASP A 22 -18.83 -8.97 -10.07
N PRO A 23 -18.47 -8.28 -11.18
CA PRO A 23 -18.75 -6.86 -11.35
C PRO A 23 -20.22 -6.51 -11.15
N GLY A 24 -20.49 -5.59 -10.20
CA GLY A 24 -21.83 -5.18 -9.81
C GLY A 24 -22.59 -6.20 -8.95
N ASN A 25 -21.92 -7.25 -8.47
CA ASN A 25 -22.57 -8.34 -7.71
C ASN A 25 -21.69 -8.85 -6.54
N GLY A 26 -20.71 -8.06 -6.15
CA GLY A 26 -19.82 -8.32 -5.03
C GLY A 26 -18.72 -9.33 -5.33
N VAL A 27 -18.40 -10.15 -4.33
CA VAL A 27 -17.35 -11.18 -4.41
C VAL A 27 -17.99 -12.56 -4.29
N ALA A 28 -17.70 -13.43 -5.23
CA ALA A 28 -18.10 -14.83 -5.19
C ALA A 28 -16.95 -15.70 -4.66
N GLU A 29 -17.21 -16.48 -3.63
CA GLU A 29 -16.33 -17.56 -3.16
C GLU A 29 -16.74 -18.87 -3.84
N ILE A 30 -15.82 -19.47 -4.56
CA ILE A 30 -16.05 -20.64 -5.44
C ILE A 30 -15.21 -21.82 -4.95
N ASN A 31 -15.81 -23.00 -4.94
CA ASN A 31 -15.07 -24.26 -4.80
C ASN A 31 -14.42 -24.59 -6.17
N PRO A 32 -13.08 -24.62 -6.28
CA PRO A 32 -12.42 -24.82 -7.57
C PRO A 32 -12.55 -26.25 -8.10
N SER A 33 -12.94 -27.23 -7.27
CA SER A 33 -13.04 -28.64 -7.68
C SER A 33 -14.28 -28.91 -8.54
N ASP A 34 -15.38 -28.18 -8.32
CA ASP A 34 -16.65 -28.38 -9.01
C ASP A 34 -17.32 -27.10 -9.51
N GLY A 35 -16.72 -25.94 -9.24
CA GLY A 35 -17.23 -24.64 -9.62
C GLY A 35 -18.46 -24.18 -8.84
N SER A 36 -18.83 -24.87 -7.76
CA SER A 36 -19.98 -24.49 -6.94
C SER A 36 -19.71 -23.17 -6.16
N LEU A 37 -20.77 -22.38 -6.03
CA LEU A 37 -20.73 -21.18 -5.18
C LEU A 37 -20.76 -21.60 -3.71
N VAL A 38 -19.74 -21.22 -2.96
CA VAL A 38 -19.66 -21.40 -1.50
C VAL A 38 -20.42 -20.29 -0.80
N ARG A 39 -20.13 -19.03 -1.18
CA ARG A 39 -20.67 -17.83 -0.51
C ARG A 39 -20.56 -16.61 -1.41
N ARG A 40 -21.33 -15.58 -1.09
CA ARG A 40 -21.15 -14.22 -1.63
C ARG A 40 -20.90 -13.23 -0.50
N TYR A 41 -20.07 -12.23 -0.82
CA TYR A 41 -19.83 -11.05 0.00
C TYR A 41 -20.22 -9.83 -0.83
N GLU A 42 -20.71 -8.76 -0.20
CA GLU A 42 -21.12 -7.51 -0.84
C GLU A 42 -22.12 -7.72 -2.00
N GLU A 43 -23.13 -8.58 -1.78
CA GLU A 43 -24.08 -8.94 -2.82
C GLU A 43 -24.82 -7.71 -3.37
N GLY A 44 -24.83 -7.57 -4.69
CA GLY A 44 -25.46 -6.44 -5.39
C GLY A 44 -24.65 -5.15 -5.37
N ILE A 45 -23.40 -5.20 -4.90
CA ILE A 45 -22.52 -4.05 -4.75
C ILE A 45 -21.31 -4.17 -5.68
N ARG A 46 -20.85 -3.04 -6.19
CA ARG A 46 -19.60 -2.99 -6.93
C ARG A 46 -18.43 -3.01 -5.96
N VAL A 47 -17.54 -3.97 -6.13
CA VAL A 47 -16.27 -4.05 -5.40
C VAL A 47 -15.14 -3.67 -6.34
N ASP A 48 -14.28 -2.76 -5.91
CA ASP A 48 -13.18 -2.23 -6.71
C ASP A 48 -11.88 -3.01 -6.47
N PHE A 49 -11.73 -3.64 -5.31
CA PHE A 49 -10.53 -4.39 -4.92
C PHE A 49 -10.88 -5.54 -3.98
N ILE A 50 -10.12 -6.64 -4.05
CA ILE A 50 -10.10 -7.73 -3.06
C ILE A 50 -8.67 -8.10 -2.70
N GLY A 51 -8.47 -8.47 -1.42
CA GLY A 51 -7.23 -9.04 -0.92
C GLY A 51 -7.48 -9.99 0.23
N THR A 52 -6.56 -10.91 0.46
CA THR A 52 -6.66 -11.86 1.58
C THR A 52 -5.43 -11.79 2.48
N ALA A 53 -5.65 -11.94 3.78
CA ALA A 53 -4.60 -12.11 4.78
C ALA A 53 -5.00 -13.29 5.69
N GLY A 54 -4.41 -14.46 5.46
CA GLY A 54 -4.81 -15.66 6.18
C GLY A 54 -6.29 -15.98 5.98
N LYS A 55 -7.05 -16.01 7.07
CA LYS A 55 -8.50 -16.26 7.06
C LYS A 55 -9.35 -14.99 6.91
N MET A 56 -8.76 -13.91 6.51
CA MET A 56 -9.44 -12.62 6.33
C MET A 56 -9.55 -12.28 4.84
N LEU A 57 -10.73 -11.83 4.43
CA LEU A 57 -10.99 -11.18 3.16
C LEU A 57 -11.11 -9.68 3.41
N PHE A 58 -10.47 -8.88 2.59
CA PHE A 58 -10.65 -7.44 2.52
C PHE A 58 -11.21 -7.05 1.17
N THR A 59 -12.17 -6.13 1.17
CA THR A 59 -12.76 -5.54 -0.04
C THR A 59 -12.68 -4.03 0.06
N ILE A 60 -12.51 -3.35 -1.06
CA ILE A 60 -12.68 -1.90 -1.14
C ILE A 60 -13.88 -1.59 -2.01
N GLN A 61 -14.74 -0.73 -1.49
CA GLN A 61 -15.94 -0.23 -2.11
C GLN A 61 -16.06 1.26 -1.82
N ASP A 62 -16.22 2.08 -2.86
CA ASP A 62 -16.33 3.53 -2.72
C ASP A 62 -15.27 4.12 -1.77
N GLN A 63 -14.01 3.68 -1.91
CA GLN A 63 -12.85 4.07 -1.09
C GLN A 63 -12.95 3.65 0.39
N THR A 64 -13.85 2.74 0.73
CA THR A 64 -13.99 2.22 2.09
C THR A 64 -13.54 0.78 2.16
N LEU A 65 -12.69 0.48 3.15
CA LEU A 65 -12.24 -0.88 3.44
C LEU A 65 -13.28 -1.63 4.26
N HIS A 66 -13.64 -2.82 3.81
CA HIS A 66 -14.46 -3.77 4.54
C HIS A 66 -13.66 -5.05 4.76
N GLY A 67 -13.86 -5.71 5.89
CA GLY A 67 -13.21 -6.96 6.22
C GLY A 67 -14.23 -8.06 6.54
N TYR A 68 -13.88 -9.30 6.20
CA TYR A 68 -14.71 -10.48 6.47
C TYR A 68 -13.84 -11.63 6.96
N ASP A 69 -14.37 -12.39 7.93
CA ASP A 69 -13.82 -13.67 8.34
C ASP A 69 -14.24 -14.75 7.33
N LEU A 70 -13.28 -15.41 6.71
CA LEU A 70 -13.51 -16.41 5.66
C LEU A 70 -14.13 -17.71 6.17
N ASP A 71 -13.92 -18.07 7.43
CA ASP A 71 -14.51 -19.29 8.01
C ASP A 71 -16.02 -19.09 8.26
N THR A 72 -16.39 -17.94 8.80
CA THR A 72 -17.78 -17.63 9.18
C THR A 72 -18.55 -16.81 8.14
N GLY A 73 -17.86 -16.07 7.29
CA GLY A 73 -18.42 -15.09 6.35
C GLY A 73 -18.95 -13.82 6.99
N LYS A 74 -18.68 -13.60 8.26
CA LYS A 74 -19.16 -12.41 8.97
C LYS A 74 -18.21 -11.22 8.77
N PRO A 75 -18.76 -10.00 8.81
CA PRO A 75 -17.93 -8.80 8.87
C PRO A 75 -16.98 -8.81 10.07
N LEU A 76 -15.81 -8.22 9.90
CA LEU A 76 -14.86 -7.91 10.95
C LEU A 76 -15.19 -6.53 11.52
N ASP A 77 -15.61 -6.49 12.81
CA ASP A 77 -16.00 -5.24 13.47
C ASP A 77 -14.82 -4.48 14.09
N ASN A 78 -13.62 -5.03 14.03
CA ASN A 78 -12.43 -4.60 14.76
C ASN A 78 -11.28 -4.14 13.83
N ILE A 79 -11.62 -3.47 12.73
CA ILE A 79 -10.66 -2.96 11.73
C ILE A 79 -10.69 -1.44 11.57
N SER A 80 -11.26 -0.69 12.53
CA SER A 80 -11.46 0.76 12.38
C SER A 80 -10.14 1.52 12.19
N ALA A 81 -9.13 1.22 13.00
CA ALA A 81 -7.83 1.88 12.88
C ALA A 81 -7.14 1.57 11.53
N LEU A 82 -7.28 0.34 11.01
CA LEU A 82 -6.79 -0.03 9.69
C LEU A 82 -7.52 0.76 8.60
N THR A 83 -8.84 0.88 8.72
CA THR A 83 -9.67 1.62 7.76
C THR A 83 -9.30 3.11 7.75
N GLU A 84 -9.15 3.71 8.92
CA GLU A 84 -8.75 5.12 9.06
C GLU A 84 -7.36 5.37 8.47
N GLN A 85 -6.40 4.49 8.73
CA GLN A 85 -5.04 4.62 8.18
C GLN A 85 -5.05 4.53 6.65
N ILE A 86 -5.65 3.49 6.08
CA ILE A 86 -5.72 3.32 4.62
C ILE A 86 -6.46 4.50 3.96
N GLN A 87 -7.52 5.03 4.57
CA GLN A 87 -8.22 6.20 4.05
C GLN A 87 -7.41 7.49 4.13
N SER A 88 -6.60 7.67 5.18
CA SER A 88 -5.76 8.87 5.34
C SER A 88 -4.63 8.91 4.32
N ASP A 89 -4.06 7.76 4.00
CA ASP A 89 -2.94 7.66 3.07
C ASP A 89 -3.38 7.80 1.60
N GLU A 90 -4.69 7.68 1.33
CA GLU A 90 -5.25 7.63 -0.03
C GLU A 90 -5.84 8.93 -0.57
N GLN A 91 -5.73 10.04 0.12
CA GLN A 91 -6.23 11.31 -0.41
C GLN A 91 -5.62 11.70 -1.77
N ASP A 92 -4.49 11.08 -2.13
CA ASP A 92 -3.79 11.34 -3.40
C ASP A 92 -3.89 10.18 -4.43
N VAL A 93 -4.53 9.05 -4.11
CA VAL A 93 -4.58 7.88 -5.02
C VAL A 93 -5.93 7.76 -5.73
N ASN A 94 -5.90 7.95 -7.04
CA ASN A 94 -7.06 7.71 -7.90
C ASN A 94 -7.16 6.22 -8.25
N TRP A 95 -7.90 5.44 -7.49
CA TRP A 95 -8.14 4.00 -7.66
C TRP A 95 -8.66 3.59 -9.05
N THR A 96 -9.21 4.53 -9.80
CA THR A 96 -9.89 4.24 -11.07
C THR A 96 -8.95 4.26 -12.28
N THR A 97 -7.74 4.76 -12.16
CA THR A 97 -6.88 5.04 -13.33
C THR A 97 -5.55 4.32 -13.36
N THR A 98 -5.12 3.67 -12.28
CA THR A 98 -3.82 2.97 -12.27
C THR A 98 -3.98 1.46 -12.46
N SER A 99 -3.29 0.92 -13.44
CA SER A 99 -3.12 -0.52 -13.68
C SER A 99 -2.28 -1.24 -12.59
N SER A 100 -1.87 -0.53 -11.57
CA SER A 100 -1.12 -1.04 -10.42
C SER A 100 -2.05 -1.03 -9.21
N PHE A 101 -2.25 -2.19 -8.58
CA PHE A 101 -2.98 -2.29 -7.32
C PHE A 101 -2.05 -1.77 -6.21
N PRO A 102 -2.30 -0.58 -5.65
CA PRO A 102 -1.38 0.02 -4.69
C PRO A 102 -1.40 -0.65 -3.31
N LEU A 103 -2.45 -1.43 -3.02
CA LEU A 103 -2.66 -2.07 -1.74
C LEU A 103 -2.68 -3.60 -1.88
N MET A 104 -1.87 -4.30 -1.10
CA MET A 104 -1.87 -5.76 -1.06
C MET A 104 -1.70 -6.25 0.38
N PHE A 105 -2.36 -7.37 0.71
CA PHE A 105 -2.37 -7.94 2.05
C PHE A 105 -1.61 -9.27 2.11
N LEU A 106 -1.02 -9.57 3.27
CA LEU A 106 -0.48 -10.87 3.65
C LEU A 106 -0.93 -11.24 5.06
N LYS A 107 -0.95 -12.54 5.35
CA LYS A 107 -1.10 -13.04 6.71
C LYS A 107 0.02 -12.47 7.58
N GLY A 108 -0.34 -12.03 8.79
CA GLY A 108 0.61 -11.54 9.77
C GLY A 108 1.35 -12.65 10.51
N ASP A 109 2.17 -12.24 11.44
CA ASP A 109 2.98 -13.10 12.30
C ASP A 109 2.19 -13.78 13.42
N GLU A 110 0.97 -13.30 13.71
CA GLU A 110 0.01 -13.85 14.64
C GLU A 110 -1.32 -14.16 13.94
N ASP A 111 -2.14 -15.06 14.50
CA ASP A 111 -3.41 -15.48 13.88
C ASP A 111 -4.42 -14.33 13.66
N ASN A 112 -4.33 -13.29 14.49
CA ASN A 112 -5.17 -12.09 14.42
C ASN A 112 -4.44 -10.87 13.86
N SER A 113 -3.32 -11.06 13.17
CA SER A 113 -2.56 -9.97 12.57
C SER A 113 -2.46 -10.11 11.05
N LEU A 114 -2.16 -9.00 10.41
CA LEU A 114 -1.90 -8.92 8.99
C LEU A 114 -0.75 -7.97 8.69
N PHE A 115 -0.14 -8.16 7.54
CA PHE A 115 0.70 -7.17 6.89
C PHE A 115 -0.01 -6.62 5.67
N TYR A 116 0.24 -5.35 5.35
CA TYR A 116 -0.12 -4.78 4.06
C TYR A 116 1.01 -3.89 3.54
N ILE A 117 1.03 -3.74 2.23
CA ILE A 117 1.95 -2.87 1.51
C ILE A 117 1.16 -1.90 0.66
N ASP A 118 1.60 -0.65 0.64
CA ASP A 118 1.18 0.41 -0.26
C ASP A 118 2.40 1.17 -0.81
N HIS A 119 2.18 2.33 -1.42
CA HIS A 119 3.26 3.16 -1.98
C HIS A 119 4.12 3.86 -0.93
N THR A 120 3.69 3.89 0.34
CA THR A 120 4.40 4.56 1.44
C THR A 120 5.25 3.58 2.25
N GLY A 121 4.96 2.28 2.17
CA GLY A 121 5.75 1.28 2.89
C GLY A 121 5.05 -0.04 3.17
N VAL A 122 5.53 -0.73 4.17
CA VAL A 122 4.95 -1.97 4.69
C VAL A 122 4.50 -1.77 6.12
N TYR A 123 3.31 -2.23 6.41
CA TYR A 123 2.61 -2.02 7.67
C TYR A 123 2.16 -3.32 8.30
N ARG A 124 2.10 -3.34 9.61
CA ARG A 124 1.55 -4.41 10.43
C ARG A 124 0.32 -3.90 11.18
N TYR A 125 -0.73 -4.70 11.20
CA TYR A 125 -1.92 -4.42 11.98
C TYR A 125 -2.37 -5.66 12.76
N VAL A 126 -2.76 -5.49 14.01
CA VAL A 126 -3.39 -6.50 14.84
C VAL A 126 -4.87 -6.16 14.95
N LEU A 127 -5.76 -7.11 14.64
CA LEU A 127 -7.21 -6.90 14.70
C LEU A 127 -7.64 -6.39 16.08
N GLY A 128 -8.38 -5.30 16.10
CA GLY A 128 -8.81 -4.62 17.32
C GLY A 128 -7.74 -3.71 17.94
N GLY A 129 -6.57 -3.61 17.33
CA GLY A 129 -5.56 -2.60 17.70
C GLY A 129 -6.03 -1.19 17.40
N SER A 130 -5.56 -0.24 18.19
CA SER A 130 -5.85 1.19 18.02
C SER A 130 -4.86 1.90 17.08
N THR A 131 -3.80 1.20 16.66
CA THR A 131 -2.73 1.76 15.85
C THR A 131 -2.29 0.77 14.78
N VAL A 132 -1.83 1.29 13.66
CA VAL A 132 -1.12 0.56 12.61
C VAL A 132 0.37 0.85 12.77
N GLU A 133 1.20 -0.19 12.72
CA GLU A 133 2.66 -0.09 12.85
C GLU A 133 3.30 -0.09 11.47
N GLN A 134 4.04 0.96 11.12
CA GLN A 134 4.87 0.96 9.92
C GLN A 134 6.17 0.22 10.21
N ILE A 135 6.40 -0.90 9.52
CA ILE A 135 7.59 -1.75 9.71
C ILE A 135 8.66 -1.53 8.65
N ILE A 136 8.30 -1.00 7.50
CA ILE A 136 9.22 -0.54 6.46
C ILE A 136 8.73 0.82 5.98
N ASP A 137 9.52 1.84 6.21
CA ASP A 137 9.28 3.17 5.68
C ASP A 137 9.78 3.23 4.22
N GLY A 138 8.85 3.37 3.29
CA GLY A 138 9.15 3.43 1.87
C GLY A 138 9.97 4.67 1.49
N SER A 139 9.85 5.77 2.23
CA SER A 139 10.61 6.99 1.98
C SER A 139 12.12 6.80 2.16
N LEU A 140 12.54 5.83 2.97
CA LEU A 140 13.93 5.49 3.23
C LEU A 140 14.51 4.49 2.21
N ASN A 141 13.69 4.01 1.26
CA ASN A 141 14.09 2.97 0.33
C ASN A 141 13.35 3.08 -1.02
N SER A 142 13.49 2.05 -1.88
CA SER A 142 12.95 2.08 -3.24
C SER A 142 11.43 1.90 -3.34
N LEU A 143 10.70 1.62 -2.24
CA LEU A 143 9.24 1.37 -2.31
C LEU A 143 8.46 2.63 -2.68
N SER A 144 8.86 3.79 -2.15
CA SER A 144 8.21 5.08 -2.46
C SER A 144 8.78 5.77 -3.71
N SER A 145 9.62 5.08 -4.50
CA SER A 145 10.14 5.68 -5.73
C SER A 145 9.03 5.83 -6.78
N PRO A 146 8.86 7.00 -7.39
CA PRO A 146 7.79 7.26 -8.36
C PRO A 146 7.81 6.37 -9.61
N ASP A 147 8.96 5.75 -9.91
CA ASP A 147 9.15 4.86 -11.06
C ASP A 147 8.97 3.38 -10.70
N THR A 148 8.63 3.07 -9.44
CA THR A 148 8.41 1.70 -8.99
C THR A 148 6.95 1.49 -8.61
N GLY A 149 6.27 0.61 -9.33
CA GLY A 149 4.94 0.14 -8.96
C GLY A 149 5.02 -1.29 -8.40
N THR A 150 4.57 -1.51 -7.18
CA THR A 150 4.50 -2.85 -6.59
C THR A 150 3.50 -3.70 -7.37
N VAL A 151 3.95 -4.88 -7.82
CA VAL A 151 3.11 -5.82 -8.61
C VAL A 151 2.87 -7.14 -7.88
N ALA A 152 3.74 -7.49 -6.95
CA ALA A 152 3.61 -8.68 -6.11
C ALA A 152 4.45 -8.53 -4.85
N TRP A 153 4.08 -9.20 -3.79
CA TRP A 153 4.91 -9.32 -2.61
C TRP A 153 4.62 -10.60 -1.85
N GLY A 154 5.51 -10.98 -0.97
CA GLY A 154 5.39 -12.16 -0.15
C GLY A 154 6.39 -12.14 0.99
N GLN A 155 6.23 -13.10 1.90
CA GLN A 155 7.12 -13.30 3.04
C GLN A 155 7.60 -14.76 3.03
N ASP A 156 8.88 -14.98 3.36
CA ASP A 156 9.40 -16.33 3.57
C ASP A 156 9.18 -16.80 5.02
N SER A 157 9.59 -18.06 5.29
CA SER A 157 9.46 -18.65 6.63
C SER A 157 10.32 -17.99 7.70
N ASP A 158 11.33 -17.23 7.31
CA ASP A 158 12.23 -16.52 8.20
C ASP A 158 11.76 -15.08 8.51
N GLY A 159 10.63 -14.66 7.90
CA GLY A 159 10.04 -13.35 8.09
C GLY A 159 10.58 -12.27 7.15
N ASN A 160 11.40 -12.63 6.17
CA ASN A 160 11.91 -11.68 5.19
C ASN A 160 10.83 -11.35 4.14
N PHE A 161 10.70 -10.08 3.80
CA PHE A 161 9.78 -9.64 2.75
C PHE A 161 10.47 -9.59 1.39
N TYR A 162 9.73 -9.98 0.36
CA TYR A 162 10.13 -9.88 -1.04
C TYR A 162 9.08 -9.08 -1.78
N VAL A 163 9.51 -8.03 -2.47
CA VAL A 163 8.62 -7.12 -3.20
C VAL A 163 9.05 -7.07 -4.65
N GLY A 164 8.18 -7.49 -5.54
CA GLY A 164 8.32 -7.35 -6.97
C GLY A 164 7.78 -6.01 -7.43
N CYS A 165 8.60 -5.22 -8.12
CA CYS A 165 8.23 -3.90 -8.60
C CYS A 165 8.48 -3.78 -10.10
N ASN A 166 7.57 -3.10 -10.81
CA ASN A 166 7.87 -2.62 -12.15
C ASN A 166 8.97 -1.55 -12.08
N ALA A 167 9.94 -1.63 -12.94
CA ALA A 167 11.02 -0.66 -13.08
C ALA A 167 11.29 -0.41 -14.57
N GLY A 168 10.48 0.45 -15.18
CA GLY A 168 10.44 0.64 -16.62
C GLY A 168 9.88 -0.61 -17.33
N GLU A 169 10.68 -1.22 -18.22
CA GLU A 169 10.30 -2.46 -18.93
C GLU A 169 10.63 -3.75 -18.16
N ASP A 170 11.35 -3.64 -17.05
CA ASP A 170 11.81 -4.77 -16.25
C ASP A 170 10.99 -4.92 -14.96
N ILE A 171 10.99 -6.14 -14.41
CA ILE A 171 10.54 -6.41 -13.04
C ILE A 171 11.77 -6.61 -12.17
N LYS A 172 11.87 -5.85 -11.08
CA LYS A 172 12.89 -6.02 -10.04
C LYS A 172 12.29 -6.63 -8.80
N ILE A 173 13.06 -7.49 -8.13
CA ILE A 173 12.68 -8.05 -6.84
C ILE A 173 13.61 -7.47 -5.79
N TYR A 174 13.02 -6.81 -4.80
CA TYR A 174 13.71 -6.31 -3.61
C TYR A 174 13.46 -7.27 -2.44
N SER A 175 14.50 -7.53 -1.64
CA SER A 175 14.37 -8.27 -0.39
C SER A 175 14.63 -7.35 0.79
N TYR A 176 13.79 -7.46 1.81
CA TYR A 176 13.88 -6.70 3.05
C TYR A 176 14.06 -7.69 4.21
N VAL A 177 15.18 -7.56 4.90
CA VAL A 177 15.55 -8.41 6.02
C VAL A 177 15.59 -7.54 7.28
N TYR A 178 14.94 -7.99 8.35
CA TYR A 178 14.99 -7.27 9.61
C TYR A 178 16.43 -7.22 10.17
N SER A 179 16.89 -6.02 10.52
CA SER A 179 18.17 -5.79 11.16
C SER A 179 17.99 -4.98 12.44
N LYS A 180 18.50 -5.51 13.56
CA LYS A 180 18.53 -4.78 14.84
C LYS A 180 19.52 -3.61 14.84
N ASP A 181 20.50 -3.67 13.94
CA ASP A 181 21.61 -2.71 13.88
C ASP A 181 21.34 -1.56 12.90
N THR A 182 20.23 -1.64 12.14
CA THR A 182 19.81 -0.57 11.23
C THR A 182 18.96 0.43 12.00
N PRO A 183 19.35 1.71 12.09
CA PRO A 183 18.54 2.73 12.72
C PRO A 183 17.17 2.86 12.01
N THR A 184 16.11 2.96 12.78
CA THR A 184 14.75 3.23 12.25
C THR A 184 14.61 4.69 11.80
N THR A 185 15.47 5.56 12.32
CA THR A 185 15.52 6.97 11.96
C THR A 185 16.98 7.31 11.64
N PRO A 186 17.29 7.84 10.46
CA PRO A 186 18.63 8.31 10.13
C PRO A 186 19.11 9.41 11.08
N ASP A 187 20.41 9.40 11.40
CA ASP A 187 21.03 10.36 12.34
C ASP A 187 21.16 11.78 11.75
N THR A 188 21.11 11.88 10.44
CA THR A 188 21.32 13.14 9.72
C THR A 188 20.17 13.39 8.76
N GLU A 189 19.67 14.62 8.73
CA GLU A 189 18.69 15.08 7.75
C GLU A 189 19.34 16.03 6.74
N LEU A 190 19.07 15.81 5.47
CA LEU A 190 19.43 16.70 4.36
C LEU A 190 18.15 17.24 3.75
N THR A 191 17.88 18.52 3.93
CA THR A 191 16.74 19.16 3.28
C THR A 191 17.08 19.56 1.85
N VAL A 192 16.25 19.14 0.91
CA VAL A 192 16.31 19.50 -0.52
C VAL A 192 15.04 20.28 -0.87
N TYR A 193 15.20 21.55 -1.23
CA TYR A 193 14.08 22.36 -1.67
C TYR A 193 13.85 22.20 -3.17
N SER A 194 12.60 21.94 -3.55
CA SER A 194 12.13 21.96 -4.93
C SER A 194 10.99 22.96 -5.10
N LEU A 195 11.05 23.83 -6.11
CA LEU A 195 9.98 24.79 -6.35
C LEU A 195 8.63 24.11 -6.67
N LYS A 196 8.69 22.97 -7.37
CA LYS A 196 7.53 22.14 -7.73
C LYS A 196 7.83 20.69 -7.41
N ASP A 197 6.80 19.90 -7.26
CA ASP A 197 6.94 18.46 -7.18
C ASP A 197 7.69 17.91 -8.39
N ASN A 198 8.70 17.07 -8.16
CA ASN A 198 9.62 16.61 -9.19
C ASN A 198 10.09 15.19 -8.93
N ASP A 199 9.62 14.26 -9.79
CA ASP A 199 9.93 12.85 -9.69
C ASP A 199 11.43 12.54 -9.83
N PHE A 200 12.18 13.32 -10.61
CA PHE A 200 13.64 13.13 -10.71
C PHE A 200 14.35 13.44 -9.41
N ILE A 201 13.88 14.43 -8.66
CA ILE A 201 14.43 14.75 -7.32
C ILE A 201 14.10 13.63 -6.36
N LYS A 202 12.85 13.13 -6.36
CA LYS A 202 12.44 11.98 -5.53
C LYS A 202 13.27 10.74 -5.83
N GLN A 203 13.46 10.40 -7.10
CA GLN A 203 14.30 9.28 -7.52
C GLN A 203 15.76 9.46 -7.09
N ALA A 204 16.30 10.67 -7.24
CA ALA A 204 17.66 10.98 -6.80
C ALA A 204 17.81 10.85 -5.28
N ALA A 205 16.83 11.29 -4.50
CA ALA A 205 16.80 11.14 -3.06
C ALA A 205 16.83 9.65 -2.64
N VAL A 206 15.99 8.81 -3.25
CA VAL A 206 15.97 7.36 -3.02
C VAL A 206 17.32 6.72 -3.31
N LEU A 207 17.94 7.06 -4.44
CA LEU A 207 19.27 6.54 -4.81
C LEU A 207 20.35 7.03 -3.86
N PHE A 208 20.24 8.27 -3.38
CA PHE A 208 21.17 8.85 -2.41
C PHE A 208 21.03 8.14 -1.05
N GLN A 209 19.83 7.98 -0.50
CA GLN A 209 19.57 7.30 0.77
C GLN A 209 20.00 5.83 0.73
N LYS A 210 19.80 5.15 -0.40
CA LYS A 210 20.32 3.78 -0.58
C LYS A 210 21.85 3.70 -0.44
N LYS A 211 22.55 4.73 -0.86
CA LYS A 211 24.03 4.81 -0.77
C LYS A 211 24.50 5.30 0.60
N TYR A 212 23.70 6.13 1.25
CA TYR A 212 23.99 6.77 2.53
C TYR A 212 22.80 6.56 3.49
N PRO A 213 22.63 5.36 4.06
CA PRO A 213 21.45 5.00 4.84
C PRO A 213 21.32 5.79 6.17
N ASP A 214 22.40 6.43 6.61
CA ASP A 214 22.41 7.27 7.81
C ASP A 214 21.89 8.70 7.54
N VAL A 215 21.53 9.01 6.28
CA VAL A 215 21.04 10.32 5.88
C VAL A 215 19.61 10.23 5.37
N TYR A 216 18.69 10.91 6.01
CA TYR A 216 17.35 11.12 5.50
C TYR A 216 17.33 12.33 4.56
N VAL A 217 16.69 12.20 3.40
CA VAL A 217 16.51 13.31 2.46
C VAL A 217 15.08 13.81 2.57
N ASN A 218 14.89 14.93 3.25
CA ASN A 218 13.63 15.63 3.33
C ASN A 218 13.44 16.52 2.09
N ILE A 219 12.41 16.26 1.28
CA ILE A 219 12.10 17.06 0.09
C ILE A 219 10.99 18.05 0.43
N GLU A 220 11.34 19.33 0.48
CA GLU A 220 10.39 20.42 0.66
C GLU A 220 9.95 20.96 -0.69
N THR A 221 8.64 21.01 -0.94
CA THR A 221 8.06 21.52 -2.18
C THR A 221 7.42 22.88 -1.94
N GLY A 222 7.88 23.89 -2.64
CA GLY A 222 7.39 25.25 -2.49
C GLY A 222 5.97 25.48 -3.02
N MET A 223 5.51 24.62 -3.94
CA MET A 223 4.17 24.65 -4.53
C MET A 223 3.51 23.29 -4.40
N SER A 224 2.58 23.14 -3.49
CA SER A 224 1.86 21.89 -3.18
C SER A 224 0.64 21.61 -4.09
N GLY A 225 0.63 22.14 -5.32
CA GLY A 225 -0.48 21.94 -6.27
C GLY A 225 -1.68 22.87 -6.07
N ASP A 226 -1.66 23.77 -5.09
CA ASP A 226 -2.65 24.83 -4.93
C ASP A 226 -2.32 25.98 -5.88
N ASP A 227 -3.21 26.28 -6.83
CA ASP A 227 -3.08 27.37 -7.81
C ASP A 227 -2.99 28.77 -7.16
N SER A 228 -3.21 28.88 -5.85
CA SER A 228 -3.13 30.14 -5.09
C SER A 228 -1.70 30.60 -4.80
N VAL A 229 -0.71 29.69 -4.83
CA VAL A 229 0.71 29.98 -4.54
C VAL A 229 1.47 30.16 -5.84
N THR A 230 2.04 31.36 -6.07
CA THR A 230 2.87 31.62 -7.25
C THR A 230 4.33 31.24 -7.03
N ASP A 231 5.09 30.97 -8.11
CA ASP A 231 6.54 30.75 -8.08
C ASP A 231 7.27 31.85 -7.29
N THR A 232 6.79 33.09 -7.43
CA THR A 232 7.37 34.25 -6.74
C THR A 232 7.13 34.21 -5.23
N ASP A 233 5.96 33.74 -4.80
CA ASP A 233 5.63 33.66 -3.38
C ASP A 233 6.41 32.52 -2.72
N ALA A 234 6.51 31.36 -3.36
CA ALA A 234 7.33 30.24 -2.90
C ALA A 234 8.82 30.63 -2.74
N LEU A 235 9.38 31.36 -3.72
CA LEU A 235 10.76 31.87 -3.64
C LEU A 235 10.96 32.92 -2.55
N LYS A 236 9.95 33.73 -2.23
CA LYS A 236 10.03 34.67 -1.09
C LYS A 236 10.07 33.95 0.25
N VAL A 237 9.24 32.89 0.41
CA VAL A 237 9.26 32.04 1.61
C VAL A 237 10.63 31.41 1.77
N LEU A 238 11.15 30.74 0.75
CA LEU A 238 12.49 30.15 0.79
C LEU A 238 13.59 31.14 1.15
N ASN A 239 13.58 32.35 0.53
CA ASN A 239 14.56 33.36 0.88
C ASN A 239 14.46 33.81 2.33
N THR A 240 13.23 33.87 2.89
CA THR A 240 13.03 34.24 4.28
C THR A 240 13.57 33.16 5.21
N GLU A 241 13.36 31.91 4.91
CA GLU A 241 13.87 30.75 5.67
C GLU A 241 15.40 30.71 5.64
N ILE A 242 16.02 30.85 4.46
CA ILE A 242 17.50 30.92 4.34
C ILE A 242 18.09 32.08 5.15
N MET A 243 17.39 33.21 5.22
CA MET A 243 17.86 34.37 5.98
C MET A 243 17.65 34.21 7.50
N ALA A 244 16.72 33.36 7.91
CA ALA A 244 16.45 33.08 9.32
C ALA A 244 17.41 32.06 9.92
N GLY A 245 18.14 31.27 9.11
CA GLY A 245 19.14 30.25 9.53
C GLY A 245 18.50 28.93 9.70
#